data_2e2e0406fb17dcf477d116a7444c8b73
#
_entry.id   2e2e0406fb17dcf477d116a7444c8b73
#
_cell.length_a   1.000
_cell.length_b   1.000
_cell.length_c   1.000
_cell.angle_alpha   90.00
_cell.angle_beta   90.00
_cell.angle_gamma   90.00
#
_symmetry.space_group_name_H-M   'P 1'
#
loop_
_entity.id
_entity.type
_entity.pdbx_description
1 polymer ?
#
loop_
_entity_poly.entity_id
_entity_poly.type
_entity_poly.pdbx_seq_one_letter_code
_entity_poly.pdbx_strand_id
1 'polypeptide(L)'
;MLAMCFTACGGYNSPSAPSTGPTPAPAGSTTVNIAGGASTLTTTAFGQNPLTIAVGTTISWLNDDSITHTSNADANQWSSGSIPPGGRFNFTFPSAGRFTYHCQIHPNMVGTIVVQ
;
A
#
# COMPACT_ATOMS: atom_id res chain seq x y z
N MET A 1 -28.65 -7.98 40.55
CA MET A 1 -28.29 -7.99 40.09
C MET A 1 -27.72 -7.98 39.26
N LEU A 2 -27.74 -8.07 39.05
CA LEU A 2 -27.23 -8.10 38.37
C LEU A 2 -26.62 -8.06 37.47
N ALA A 3 -26.70 -8.18 37.41
CA ALA A 3 -26.12 -8.15 36.57
C ALA A 3 -25.45 -7.96 35.88
N MET A 4 -25.51 -8.00 35.94
CA MET A 4 -24.88 -7.80 35.30
C MET A 4 -24.23 -7.77 34.46
N CYS A 5 -24.38 -7.81 34.62
CA CYS A 5 -23.76 -7.72 33.83
C CYS A 5 -23.10 -7.69 33.04
N PHE A 6 -23.25 -7.84 33.09
CA PHE A 6 -22.61 -7.85 32.30
C PHE A 6 -21.97 -7.79 31.46
N THR A 7 -22.12 -7.82 31.63
CA THR A 7 -21.60 -7.72 30.84
C THR A 7 -20.92 -7.50 30.12
N ALA A 8 -21.00 -7.69 30.26
CA ALA A 8 -20.52 -7.48 29.52
C ALA A 8 -19.84 -7.24 28.83
N CYS A 9 -19.90 -7.27 28.88
CA CYS A 9 -19.33 -6.93 28.22
C CYS A 9 -18.76 -6.87 27.46
N GLY A 10 -18.90 -7.13 27.51
CA GLY A 10 -18.57 -6.93 26.75
C GLY A 10 -17.98 -6.85 26.06
N GLY A 11 -18.20 -7.00 26.07
CA GLY A 11 -17.96 -6.66 25.39
C GLY A 11 -17.24 -6.44 24.79
N TYR A 12 -17.39 -6.43 24.69
CA TYR A 12 -16.96 -5.91 24.12
C TYR A 12 -16.20 -5.82 23.61
N ASN A 13 -16.36 -6.06 23.65
CA ASN A 13 -15.94 -5.81 23.11
C ASN A 13 -15.40 -5.53 22.55
N SER A 14 -15.60 -5.76 22.54
CA SER A 14 -15.39 -5.38 21.92
C SER A 14 -14.79 -5.06 21.31
N PRO A 15 -14.76 -5.18 21.28
CA PRO A 15 -14.38 -4.87 20.55
C PRO A 15 -13.70 -4.88 19.92
N SER A 16 -13.81 -5.17 19.73
CA SER A 16 -13.36 -5.14 19.05
C SER A 16 -12.94 -5.41 18.36
N ALA A 17 -13.09 -5.90 18.37
CA ALA A 17 -12.91 -6.13 17.68
C ALA A 17 -12.63 -6.30 17.00
N PRO A 18 -12.73 -6.50 16.87
CA PRO A 18 -12.50 -6.69 16.14
C PRO A 18 -12.14 -6.93 15.43
N SER A 19 -12.26 -7.18 15.13
CA SER A 19 -12.00 -7.32 14.46
C SER A 19 -11.71 -7.78 13.77
N THR A 20 -11.87 -8.26 13.58
CA THR A 20 -11.63 -8.69 13.09
C THR A 20 -11.52 -9.05 12.18
N GLY A 21 -11.59 -9.28 11.76
CA GLY A 21 -11.57 -9.52 10.94
C GLY A 21 -11.05 -9.67 9.99
N PRO A 22 -11.36 -9.94 9.46
CA PRO A 22 -10.71 -9.95 8.48
C PRO A 22 -10.36 -9.16 7.80
N THR A 23 -10.45 -8.83 7.77
CA THR A 23 -10.13 -8.09 7.48
C THR A 23 -9.50 -7.73 7.07
N PRO A 24 -9.69 -7.76 6.82
CA PRO A 24 -8.87 -7.38 6.23
C PRO A 24 -8.09 -6.61 6.66
N ALA A 25 -7.59 -6.80 6.42
CA ALA A 25 -6.58 -6.15 6.73
C ALA A 25 -6.93 -4.81 6.78
N PRO A 26 -7.39 -4.51 7.55
CA PRO A 26 -7.58 -3.28 7.78
C PRO A 26 -6.64 -2.45 7.21
N ALA A 27 -6.82 -1.47 7.16
CA ALA A 27 -5.89 -0.56 6.96
C ALA A 27 -4.59 -1.16 7.27
N GLY A 28 -4.24 -2.13 6.61
CA GLY A 28 -2.97 -2.78 6.80
C GLY A 28 -1.93 -2.21 5.87
N SER A 29 -0.94 -3.00 5.60
CA SER A 29 0.06 -2.67 4.62
C SER A 29 0.03 -3.68 3.48
N THR A 30 0.35 -3.19 2.30
CA THR A 30 0.44 -4.00 1.08
C THR A 30 1.80 -3.73 0.46
N THR A 31 2.51 -4.77 0.07
CA THR A 31 3.82 -4.61 -0.56
C THR A 31 3.66 -4.59 -2.07
N VAL A 32 4.29 -3.60 -2.71
CA VAL A 32 4.44 -3.54 -4.16
C VAL A 32 5.91 -3.87 -4.45
N ASN A 33 6.13 -4.94 -5.19
CA ASN A 33 7.49 -5.34 -5.53
C ASN A 33 7.90 -4.71 -6.86
N ILE A 34 9.01 -4.01 -6.84
CA ILE A 34 9.62 -3.48 -8.06
C ILE A 34 10.42 -4.63 -8.64
N ALA A 35 9.96 -5.15 -9.76
CA ALA A 35 10.45 -6.41 -10.31
C ALA A 35 11.90 -6.36 -10.75
N GLY A 36 12.58 -7.50 -10.72
CA GLY A 36 13.89 -7.62 -11.35
C GLY A 36 13.78 -7.29 -12.83
N GLY A 37 14.66 -6.45 -13.35
CA GLY A 37 14.61 -6.01 -14.74
C GLY A 37 13.54 -4.97 -15.02
N ALA A 38 13.01 -4.35 -13.99
CA ALA A 38 11.88 -3.41 -14.11
C ALA A 38 12.13 -2.27 -15.09
N SER A 39 13.37 -1.85 -15.25
CA SER A 39 13.70 -0.74 -16.15
C SER A 39 13.31 -1.01 -17.61
N THR A 40 13.14 -2.27 -17.99
CA THR A 40 12.71 -2.64 -19.35
C THR A 40 11.22 -2.95 -19.42
N LEU A 41 10.52 -2.84 -18.30
CA LEU A 41 9.09 -3.11 -18.23
C LEU A 41 8.30 -1.80 -18.23
N THR A 42 7.01 -1.89 -18.47
CA THR A 42 6.12 -0.73 -18.42
C THR A 42 5.08 -0.93 -17.33
N THR A 43 3.92 -1.43 -17.68
CA THR A 43 2.80 -1.60 -16.76
C THR A 43 2.98 -2.78 -15.79
N THR A 44 3.97 -3.62 -15.99
CA THR A 44 4.25 -4.76 -15.10
C THR A 44 5.44 -4.51 -14.18
N ALA A 45 6.10 -3.36 -14.31
CA ALA A 45 7.29 -3.05 -13.52
C ALA A 45 7.02 -3.03 -12.01
N PHE A 46 5.83 -2.64 -11.62
CA PHE A 46 5.40 -2.56 -10.22
C PHE A 46 4.43 -3.70 -9.85
N GLY A 47 4.45 -4.80 -10.60
CA GLY A 47 3.57 -5.93 -10.32
C GLY A 47 2.14 -5.68 -10.74
N GLN A 48 1.20 -6.01 -9.86
CA GLN A 48 -0.22 -5.86 -10.17
C GLN A 48 -0.58 -4.41 -10.48
N ASN A 49 -1.25 -4.19 -11.62
CA ASN A 49 -1.57 -2.85 -12.09
C ASN A 49 -2.86 -2.88 -12.92
N PRO A 50 -3.91 -2.19 -12.50
CA PRO A 50 -3.98 -1.37 -11.29
C PRO A 50 -4.05 -2.23 -10.02
N LEU A 51 -3.59 -1.67 -8.94
CA LEU A 51 -3.68 -2.27 -7.62
C LEU A 51 -4.77 -1.55 -6.83
N THR A 52 -5.75 -2.32 -6.33
CA THR A 52 -6.86 -1.75 -5.56
C THR A 52 -6.60 -1.97 -4.07
N ILE A 53 -6.75 -0.91 -3.29
CA ILE A 53 -6.56 -0.94 -1.83
C ILE A 53 -7.69 -0.19 -1.14
N ALA A 54 -7.83 -0.41 0.16
CA ALA A 54 -8.78 0.34 0.98
C ALA A 54 -8.16 1.66 1.43
N VAL A 55 -9.01 2.66 1.70
CA VAL A 55 -8.57 3.92 2.32
C VAL A 55 -7.84 3.60 3.62
N GLY A 56 -6.73 4.26 3.87
CA GLY A 56 -5.92 4.06 5.07
C GLY A 56 -4.85 2.99 4.92
N THR A 57 -4.80 2.30 3.79
CA THR A 57 -3.77 1.30 3.55
C THR A 57 -2.43 1.98 3.32
N THR A 58 -1.38 1.39 3.89
CA THR A 58 0.00 1.79 3.62
C THR A 58 0.56 0.88 2.54
N ILE A 59 1.08 1.45 1.47
CA ILE A 59 1.81 0.69 0.47
C ILE A 59 3.30 0.80 0.77
N SER A 60 3.96 -0.35 0.75
CA SER A 60 5.41 -0.44 0.89
C SER A 60 5.99 -0.90 -0.46
N TRP A 61 6.68 -0.01 -1.15
CA TRP A 61 7.41 -0.38 -2.37
C TRP A 61 8.73 -1.01 -1.96
N LEU A 62 8.94 -2.25 -2.36
CA LEU A 62 10.18 -2.98 -2.11
C LEU A 62 10.91 -3.16 -3.43
N ASN A 63 12.14 -2.72 -3.50
CA ASN A 63 12.95 -2.87 -4.70
C ASN A 63 13.61 -4.24 -4.74
N ASP A 64 13.07 -5.13 -5.56
CA ASP A 64 13.62 -6.47 -5.78
C ASP A 64 14.58 -6.51 -6.98
N ASP A 65 14.82 -5.36 -7.61
CA ASP A 65 15.76 -5.27 -8.73
C ASP A 65 17.18 -5.03 -8.21
N SER A 66 18.13 -5.16 -9.09
CA SER A 66 19.54 -4.95 -8.78
C SER A 66 19.99 -3.51 -8.98
N ILE A 67 19.11 -2.63 -9.45
CA ILE A 67 19.40 -1.21 -9.66
C ILE A 67 18.39 -0.35 -8.88
N THR A 68 18.76 0.91 -8.68
CA THR A 68 17.93 1.87 -7.95
C THR A 68 16.72 2.31 -8.78
N HIS A 69 15.59 2.44 -8.11
CA HIS A 69 14.34 2.95 -8.70
C HIS A 69 13.74 4.02 -7.80
N THR A 70 12.63 4.61 -8.23
CA THR A 70 11.84 5.54 -7.42
C THR A 70 10.36 5.24 -7.61
N SER A 71 9.52 5.80 -6.75
CA SER A 71 8.07 5.80 -6.91
C SER A 71 7.60 7.25 -6.76
N ASN A 72 7.11 7.82 -7.85
CA ASN A 72 6.70 9.22 -7.87
C ASN A 72 5.29 9.34 -8.40
N ALA A 73 4.38 9.87 -7.59
CA ALA A 73 3.02 10.12 -8.04
C ALA A 73 3.03 11.19 -9.13
N ASP A 74 2.23 10.98 -10.18
CA ASP A 74 2.16 11.92 -11.29
C ASP A 74 1.64 13.29 -10.84
N ALA A 75 0.77 13.30 -9.84
CA ALA A 75 0.21 14.52 -9.28
C ALA A 75 0.89 14.94 -7.97
N ASN A 76 2.06 14.40 -7.69
CA ASN A 76 2.91 14.79 -6.56
C ASN A 76 2.35 14.46 -5.17
N GLN A 77 1.46 13.49 -5.03
CA GLN A 77 0.99 13.08 -3.71
C GLN A 77 2.10 12.42 -2.89
N TRP A 78 3.05 11.77 -3.55
CA TRP A 78 4.25 11.22 -2.89
C TRP A 78 5.43 11.22 -3.85
N SER A 79 6.61 11.20 -3.24
CA SER A 79 7.88 11.11 -3.94
C SER A 79 8.84 10.35 -3.05
N SER A 80 9.28 9.18 -3.49
CA SER A 80 10.07 8.30 -2.64
C SER A 80 11.52 8.72 -2.49
N GLY A 81 12.04 9.44 -3.48
CA GLY A 81 13.48 9.52 -3.61
C GLY A 81 14.02 8.17 -4.05
N SER A 82 15.33 7.98 -3.92
CA SER A 82 15.98 6.75 -4.35
C SER A 82 15.59 5.57 -3.46
N ILE A 83 15.16 4.47 -4.11
CA ILE A 83 14.92 3.20 -3.44
C ILE A 83 15.99 2.25 -3.95
N PRO A 84 17.07 2.02 -3.18
CA PRO A 84 18.15 1.13 -3.65
C PRO A 84 17.73 -0.33 -3.62
N PRO A 85 18.48 -1.24 -4.25
CA PRO A 85 18.17 -2.66 -4.18
C PRO A 85 17.95 -3.12 -2.74
N GLY A 86 16.83 -3.80 -2.49
CA GLY A 86 16.44 -4.25 -1.15
C GLY A 86 15.83 -3.15 -0.29
N GLY A 87 15.79 -1.90 -0.77
CA GLY A 87 15.23 -0.79 -0.03
C GLY A 87 13.71 -0.73 -0.13
N ARG A 88 13.10 0.08 0.74
CA ARG A 88 11.65 0.26 0.81
C ARG A 88 11.28 1.73 0.89
N PHE A 89 10.09 2.04 0.40
CA PHE A 89 9.43 3.32 0.62
C PHE A 89 7.97 3.06 0.98
N ASN A 90 7.47 3.74 2.00
CA ASN A 90 6.09 3.57 2.46
C ASN A 90 5.30 4.85 2.28
N PHE A 91 4.04 4.70 1.85
CA PHE A 91 3.10 5.81 1.80
C PHE A 91 1.71 5.33 2.17
N THR A 92 1.04 6.07 3.06
CA THR A 92 -0.32 5.75 3.51
C THR A 92 -1.31 6.60 2.72
N PHE A 93 -2.34 5.96 2.18
CA PHE A 93 -3.34 6.61 1.34
C PHE A 93 -4.54 7.06 2.18
N PRO A 94 -4.65 8.35 2.48
CA PRO A 94 -5.68 8.84 3.41
C PRO A 94 -7.05 9.03 2.78
N SER A 95 -7.18 8.99 1.45
CA SER A 95 -8.44 9.25 0.79
C SER A 95 -8.61 8.41 -0.46
N ALA A 96 -9.85 8.19 -0.86
CA ALA A 96 -10.19 7.43 -2.05
C ALA A 96 -9.77 8.19 -3.32
N GLY A 97 -9.51 7.45 -4.37
CA GLY A 97 -9.15 8.03 -5.66
C GLY A 97 -8.35 7.09 -6.52
N ARG A 98 -7.92 7.60 -7.67
CA ARG A 98 -7.10 6.87 -8.62
C ARG A 98 -5.79 7.63 -8.76
N PHE A 99 -4.69 6.97 -8.46
CA PHE A 99 -3.37 7.60 -8.41
C PHE A 99 -2.44 6.89 -9.38
N THR A 100 -2.01 7.61 -10.41
CA THR A 100 -0.99 7.09 -11.32
C THR A 100 0.38 7.54 -10.85
N TYR A 101 1.38 6.70 -11.11
CA TYR A 101 2.75 7.01 -10.70
C TYR A 101 3.76 6.34 -11.64
N HIS A 102 5.01 6.73 -11.49
CA HIS A 102 6.09 6.25 -12.35
C HIS A 102 7.41 6.24 -11.59
N CYS A 103 8.42 5.60 -12.19
CA CYS A 103 9.80 5.73 -11.72
C CYS A 103 10.42 6.92 -12.43
N GLN A 104 10.99 7.84 -11.67
CA GLN A 104 11.59 9.06 -12.23
C GLN A 104 12.86 8.75 -13.03
N ILE A 105 13.59 7.69 -12.65
CA ILE A 105 14.83 7.29 -13.33
C ILE A 105 14.52 6.60 -14.64
N HIS A 106 13.43 5.83 -14.68
CA HIS A 106 12.99 5.05 -15.83
C HIS A 106 11.51 5.35 -16.08
N PRO A 107 11.19 6.48 -16.73
CA PRO A 107 9.79 6.96 -16.81
C PRO A 107 8.81 6.03 -17.52
N ASN A 108 9.28 5.01 -18.24
CA ASN A 108 8.40 4.02 -18.85
C ASN A 108 7.81 3.05 -17.81
N MET A 109 8.39 2.98 -16.62
CA MET A 109 7.87 2.17 -15.52
C MET A 109 6.70 2.93 -14.90
N VAL A 110 5.48 2.40 -15.09
CA VAL A 110 4.25 3.08 -14.63
C VAL A 110 3.36 2.15 -13.83
N GLY A 111 2.62 2.71 -12.90
CA GLY A 111 1.67 1.98 -12.08
C GLY A 111 0.45 2.83 -11.76
N THR A 112 -0.59 2.16 -11.28
CA THR A 112 -1.82 2.81 -10.85
C THR A 112 -2.30 2.18 -9.56
N ILE A 113 -2.65 3.02 -8.59
CA ILE A 113 -3.26 2.61 -7.34
C ILE A 113 -4.70 3.12 -7.33
N VAL A 114 -5.64 2.23 -7.06
CA VAL A 114 -7.06 2.59 -6.89
C VAL A 114 -7.39 2.44 -5.42
N VAL A 115 -7.82 3.52 -4.78
CA VAL A 115 -8.15 3.54 -3.35
C VAL A 115 -9.65 3.69 -3.21
N GLN A 116 -10.28 2.78 -2.49
CA GLN A 116 -11.75 2.80 -2.34
C GLN A 116 -12.24 2.34 -0.95
#